data_edc707277eae9e80d4133ac82013d9db
#
_entry.id   edc707277eae9e80d4133ac82013d9db
#
_cell.length_a   1.000
_cell.length_b   1.000
_cell.length_c   1.000
_cell.angle_alpha   90.00
_cell.angle_beta   90.00
_cell.angle_gamma   90.00
#
_symmetry.space_group_name_H-M   'P 1'
#
loop_
_entity.id
_entity.type
_entity.pdbx_description
1 polymer ?
#
loop_
_entity_poly.entity_id
_entity_poly.type
_entity_poly.pdbx_seq_one_letter_code
_entity_poly.pdbx_strand_id
1 'polypeptide(L)'
;MRYERVTLPNGVRVLVKDMPEARSASIAVYVGVGSRSETKVNAGTSHFLEHMVFKGTATRPSASEISQQIEGVGGTANASTDKEATVFSSFVPARHYLLALDIVADMVRAPLLRDADVESERNVIIEEIRMYRDQAQDRVHTLIDELLYPNHPLGWEIAGREPVVLGLTATGLRGFMDTYYAPSRIVVAIAGRIDEAEAMAAVRSRFGDLPVRPPVAARPAPKPGRTRTRTLAKRGEQAHVCIGWRGVPQLHPDKFAIDILNAILGEGMSSRLFLELREKRALTYDVHSYISNYADAGHIVIYAGVAPTRAREAVAAALAEVARLRAEPVADAELVRVRDFVKGRIELRLEHSRGVSSWLAGQELFLDRIRSVEELIAIIDGIGAADLQRVAQRYLRPELAYLAAVGPRATVAELTAPDGAEELTMEKAS
;
A
#
# COMPACT_ATOMS: atom_id res chain seq x y z
N MET A 1 14.33 20.54 -0.76
CA MET A 1 15.22 19.53 -1.41
C MET A 1 15.26 19.82 -2.92
N ARG A 2 16.49 20.04 -3.49
CA ARG A 2 16.66 20.26 -4.95
C ARG A 2 16.72 18.90 -5.67
N TYR A 3 16.08 18.77 -6.83
CA TYR A 3 16.08 17.61 -7.73
C TYR A 3 15.81 18.07 -9.17
N GLU A 4 16.25 17.30 -10.14
CA GLU A 4 15.92 17.53 -11.55
C GLU A 4 14.67 16.71 -11.93
N ARG A 5 13.76 17.34 -12.71
CA ARG A 5 12.50 16.71 -13.18
C ARG A 5 12.31 16.96 -14.66
N VAL A 6 12.12 15.89 -15.41
CA VAL A 6 11.85 15.93 -16.86
C VAL A 6 10.70 14.99 -17.22
N THR A 7 9.85 15.42 -18.14
CA THR A 7 8.90 14.51 -18.80
C THR A 7 9.43 14.24 -20.21
N LEU A 8 9.64 12.96 -20.52
CA LEU A 8 10.10 12.53 -21.84
C LEU A 8 8.99 12.74 -22.89
N PRO A 9 9.31 12.82 -24.20
CA PRO A 9 8.30 13.03 -25.25
C PRO A 9 7.18 11.99 -25.28
N ASN A 10 7.44 10.77 -24.80
CA ASN A 10 6.44 9.69 -24.70
C ASN A 10 5.60 9.73 -23.42
N GLY A 11 5.89 10.66 -22.51
CA GLY A 11 5.14 10.84 -21.27
C GLY A 11 5.76 10.21 -20.01
N VAL A 12 6.87 9.46 -20.10
CA VAL A 12 7.59 8.96 -18.93
C VAL A 12 8.13 10.16 -18.12
N ARG A 13 7.89 10.17 -16.82
CA ARG A 13 8.37 11.20 -15.89
C ARG A 13 9.62 10.73 -15.18
N VAL A 14 10.63 11.56 -15.16
CA VAL A 14 11.94 11.24 -14.61
C VAL A 14 12.31 12.25 -13.54
N LEU A 15 12.75 11.76 -12.41
CA LEU A 15 13.22 12.55 -11.28
C LEU A 15 14.61 12.05 -10.86
N VAL A 16 15.55 12.96 -10.75
CA VAL A 16 16.93 12.63 -10.39
C VAL A 16 17.39 13.53 -9.25
N LYS A 17 17.99 12.92 -8.21
CA LYS A 17 18.50 13.65 -7.04
C LYS A 17 19.90 13.16 -6.69
N ASP A 18 20.90 14.01 -6.92
CA ASP A 18 22.22 13.76 -6.38
C ASP A 18 22.26 13.97 -4.85
N MET A 19 22.87 13.00 -4.16
CA MET A 19 23.13 12.99 -2.73
C MET A 19 24.64 12.74 -2.52
N PRO A 20 25.49 13.77 -2.56
CA PRO A 20 26.95 13.60 -2.62
C PRO A 20 27.54 12.82 -1.45
N GLU A 21 26.92 12.92 -0.26
CA GLU A 21 27.38 12.26 0.95
C GLU A 21 26.92 10.77 1.02
N ALA A 22 26.00 10.35 0.17
CA ALA A 22 25.54 8.97 0.15
C ALA A 22 26.60 8.04 -0.45
N ARG A 23 26.69 6.81 0.06
CA ARG A 23 27.53 5.73 -0.52
C ARG A 23 26.73 4.82 -1.44
N SER A 24 25.44 5.04 -1.53
CA SER A 24 24.49 4.21 -2.27
C SER A 24 23.71 5.03 -3.29
N ALA A 25 23.09 4.32 -4.22
CA ALA A 25 22.05 4.86 -5.10
C ALA A 25 20.85 3.93 -5.09
N SER A 26 19.66 4.52 -5.23
CA SER A 26 18.40 3.81 -5.35
C SER A 26 17.70 4.22 -6.64
N ILE A 27 17.26 3.22 -7.38
CA ILE A 27 16.41 3.35 -8.56
C ILE A 27 15.02 2.88 -8.17
N ALA A 28 13.99 3.68 -8.44
CA ALA A 28 12.59 3.33 -8.22
C ALA A 28 11.80 3.61 -9.50
N VAL A 29 11.22 2.58 -10.09
CA VAL A 29 10.32 2.67 -11.24
C VAL A 29 8.91 2.38 -10.75
N TYR A 30 8.08 3.40 -10.71
CA TYR A 30 6.67 3.33 -10.34
C TYR A 30 5.82 3.25 -11.60
N VAL A 31 5.02 2.23 -11.70
CA VAL A 31 4.00 2.08 -12.73
C VAL A 31 2.64 2.32 -12.08
N GLY A 32 1.90 3.34 -12.51
CA GLY A 32 0.58 3.70 -11.98
C GLY A 32 -0.51 2.70 -12.38
N VAL A 33 -0.22 1.41 -12.18
CA VAL A 33 -1.08 0.25 -12.47
C VAL A 33 -0.90 -0.75 -11.32
N GLY A 34 -1.99 -1.16 -10.72
CA GLY A 34 -2.02 -2.18 -9.68
C GLY A 34 -3.32 -2.97 -9.77
N SER A 35 -3.65 -3.74 -8.73
CA SER A 35 -4.81 -4.63 -8.74
C SER A 35 -6.15 -3.90 -8.97
N ARG A 36 -6.23 -2.58 -8.74
CA ARG A 36 -7.41 -1.77 -9.09
C ARG A 36 -7.71 -1.74 -10.58
N SER A 37 -6.72 -1.93 -11.45
CA SER A 37 -6.89 -1.96 -12.90
C SER A 37 -7.48 -3.27 -13.44
N GLU A 38 -7.66 -4.25 -12.57
CA GLU A 38 -8.11 -5.59 -12.91
C GLU A 38 -9.64 -5.72 -12.94
N THR A 39 -10.08 -6.79 -13.55
CA THR A 39 -11.47 -7.24 -13.61
C THR A 39 -11.62 -8.59 -12.92
N LYS A 40 -12.85 -9.08 -12.73
CA LYS A 40 -13.08 -10.39 -12.11
C LYS A 40 -12.41 -11.57 -12.86
N VAL A 41 -12.19 -11.42 -14.16
CA VAL A 41 -11.63 -12.51 -15.00
C VAL A 41 -10.11 -12.51 -15.07
N ASN A 42 -9.46 -11.45 -14.60
CA ASN A 42 -8.00 -11.33 -14.58
C ASN A 42 -7.45 -10.80 -13.25
N ALA A 43 -8.20 -10.98 -12.15
CA ALA A 43 -7.77 -10.57 -10.81
C ALA A 43 -6.50 -11.35 -10.39
N GLY A 44 -5.47 -10.64 -9.96
CA GLY A 44 -4.15 -11.18 -9.63
C GLY A 44 -3.10 -10.99 -10.74
N THR A 45 -3.47 -10.42 -11.90
CA THR A 45 -2.54 -10.22 -13.02
C THR A 45 -1.38 -9.28 -12.66
N SER A 46 -1.64 -8.18 -11.93
CA SER A 46 -0.60 -7.23 -11.54
C SER A 46 0.44 -7.88 -10.62
N HIS A 47 0.00 -8.65 -9.67
CA HIS A 47 0.87 -9.41 -8.77
C HIS A 47 1.62 -10.54 -9.51
N PHE A 48 0.94 -11.24 -10.40
CA PHE A 48 1.60 -12.25 -11.23
C PHE A 48 2.72 -11.63 -12.09
N LEU A 49 2.48 -10.45 -12.68
CA LEU A 49 3.50 -9.73 -13.44
C LEU A 49 4.68 -9.29 -12.56
N GLU A 50 4.42 -8.89 -11.31
CA GLU A 50 5.49 -8.60 -10.34
C GLU A 50 6.45 -9.79 -10.20
N HIS A 51 5.94 -11.01 -10.05
CA HIS A 51 6.76 -12.23 -10.01
C HIS A 51 7.48 -12.50 -11.33
N MET A 52 6.78 -12.35 -12.42
CA MET A 52 7.29 -12.73 -13.74
C MET A 52 8.45 -11.88 -14.25
N VAL A 53 8.55 -10.60 -13.85
CA VAL A 53 9.67 -9.74 -14.31
C VAL A 53 11.03 -10.22 -13.80
N PHE A 54 11.07 -11.02 -12.73
CA PHE A 54 12.29 -11.63 -12.20
C PHE A 54 12.67 -12.95 -12.90
N LYS A 55 11.82 -13.51 -13.76
CA LYS A 55 12.09 -14.82 -14.42
C LYS A 55 13.00 -14.74 -15.63
N GLY A 56 13.30 -13.54 -16.08
CA GLY A 56 14.24 -13.27 -17.15
C GLY A 56 13.71 -12.23 -18.15
N THR A 57 14.66 -11.65 -18.85
CA THR A 57 14.46 -10.62 -19.87
C THR A 57 15.18 -11.03 -21.16
N ALA A 58 15.04 -10.24 -22.22
CA ALA A 58 15.73 -10.52 -23.49
C ALA A 58 17.26 -10.49 -23.35
N THR A 59 17.79 -9.62 -22.46
CA THR A 59 19.24 -9.47 -22.23
C THR A 59 19.76 -10.31 -21.07
N ARG A 60 18.88 -10.73 -20.16
CA ARG A 60 19.17 -11.57 -18.99
C ARG A 60 18.17 -12.71 -18.92
N PRO A 61 18.39 -13.79 -19.70
CA PRO A 61 17.35 -14.79 -19.94
C PRO A 61 16.96 -15.65 -18.74
N SER A 62 17.56 -15.47 -17.57
CA SER A 62 17.20 -16.23 -16.36
C SER A 62 17.13 -15.37 -15.10
N ALA A 63 16.35 -15.83 -14.12
CA ALA A 63 16.29 -15.24 -12.77
C ALA A 63 17.68 -15.22 -12.10
N SER A 64 18.48 -16.27 -12.30
CA SER A 64 19.82 -16.37 -11.76
C SER A 64 20.73 -15.27 -12.29
N GLU A 65 20.67 -14.94 -13.57
CA GLU A 65 21.48 -13.87 -14.14
C GLU A 65 21.10 -12.49 -13.62
N ILE A 66 19.80 -12.22 -13.45
CA ILE A 66 19.31 -10.99 -12.82
C ILE A 66 19.84 -10.88 -11.39
N SER A 67 19.65 -11.93 -10.57
CA SER A 67 20.09 -11.96 -9.18
C SER A 67 21.59 -11.83 -9.04
N GLN A 68 22.37 -12.60 -9.81
CA GLN A 68 23.84 -12.57 -9.76
C GLN A 68 24.41 -11.20 -10.13
N GLN A 69 23.82 -10.48 -11.09
CA GLN A 69 24.32 -9.16 -11.45
C GLN A 69 24.03 -8.11 -10.37
N ILE A 70 22.90 -8.18 -9.67
CA ILE A 70 22.56 -7.25 -8.57
C ILE A 70 23.29 -7.64 -7.28
N GLU A 71 23.21 -8.89 -6.88
CA GLU A 71 23.81 -9.38 -5.63
C GLU A 71 25.33 -9.38 -5.72
N GLY A 72 25.89 -9.69 -6.88
CA GLY A 72 27.32 -9.68 -7.15
C GLY A 72 28.00 -8.32 -6.93
N VAL A 73 27.25 -7.22 -6.99
CA VAL A 73 27.72 -5.88 -6.64
C VAL A 73 27.32 -5.43 -5.23
N GLY A 74 26.74 -6.32 -4.42
CA GLY A 74 26.24 -6.03 -3.08
C GLY A 74 24.91 -5.25 -3.08
N GLY A 75 24.15 -5.34 -4.16
CA GLY A 75 22.86 -4.70 -4.31
C GLY A 75 21.67 -5.58 -3.98
N THR A 76 20.50 -4.98 -4.02
CA THR A 76 19.19 -5.66 -3.91
C THR A 76 18.26 -5.15 -4.99
N ALA A 77 17.42 -6.02 -5.54
CA ALA A 77 16.26 -5.65 -6.36
C ALA A 77 15.01 -6.19 -5.69
N ASN A 78 13.92 -5.43 -5.78
CA ASN A 78 12.64 -5.81 -5.22
C ASN A 78 11.50 -5.23 -6.05
N ALA A 79 10.32 -5.84 -5.94
CA ALA A 79 9.09 -5.28 -6.48
C ALA A 79 7.98 -5.38 -5.44
N SER A 80 6.92 -4.63 -5.65
CA SER A 80 5.70 -4.70 -4.84
C SER A 80 4.51 -4.22 -5.66
N THR A 81 3.40 -4.91 -5.51
CA THR A 81 2.12 -4.53 -6.11
C THR A 81 1.16 -4.05 -5.03
N ASP A 82 0.59 -2.87 -5.26
CA ASP A 82 -0.49 -2.31 -4.45
C ASP A 82 -1.76 -2.16 -5.32
N LYS A 83 -2.80 -1.58 -4.77
CA LYS A 83 -4.07 -1.35 -5.48
C LYS A 83 -3.90 -0.47 -6.72
N GLU A 84 -3.11 0.61 -6.65
CA GLU A 84 -2.99 1.62 -7.70
C GLU A 84 -1.61 1.72 -8.37
N ALA A 85 -0.62 0.99 -7.86
CA ALA A 85 0.71 0.98 -8.45
C ALA A 85 1.41 -0.37 -8.30
N THR A 86 2.33 -0.63 -9.23
CA THR A 86 3.39 -1.64 -9.09
C THR A 86 4.74 -0.90 -9.09
N VAL A 87 5.58 -1.23 -8.14
CA VAL A 87 6.87 -0.58 -7.92
C VAL A 87 7.99 -1.58 -8.15
N PHE A 88 8.95 -1.22 -8.96
CA PHE A 88 10.17 -1.97 -9.18
C PHE A 88 11.34 -1.14 -8.70
N SER A 89 12.20 -1.69 -7.87
CA SER A 89 13.28 -0.92 -7.26
C SER A 89 14.57 -1.70 -7.17
N SER A 90 15.69 -0.99 -7.20
CA SER A 90 16.98 -1.53 -6.87
C SER A 90 17.76 -0.57 -5.99
N PHE A 91 18.58 -1.13 -5.10
CA PHE A 91 19.42 -0.39 -4.19
C PHE A 91 20.84 -0.98 -4.24
N VAL A 92 21.81 -0.16 -4.60
CA VAL A 92 23.18 -0.58 -4.90
C VAL A 92 24.22 0.39 -4.33
N PRO A 93 25.49 -0.03 -4.18
CA PRO A 93 26.60 0.92 -4.03
C PRO A 93 26.59 1.93 -5.18
N ALA A 94 26.83 3.19 -4.88
CA ALA A 94 26.69 4.32 -5.81
C ALA A 94 27.35 4.10 -7.18
N ARG A 95 28.56 3.52 -7.22
CA ARG A 95 29.29 3.24 -8.48
C ARG A 95 28.58 2.28 -9.45
N HIS A 96 27.50 1.61 -9.03
CA HIS A 96 26.78 0.62 -9.81
C HIS A 96 25.35 1.05 -10.18
N TYR A 97 25.01 2.34 -10.03
CA TYR A 97 23.65 2.81 -10.27
C TYR A 97 23.18 2.63 -11.71
N LEU A 98 24.07 2.76 -12.70
CA LEU A 98 23.74 2.52 -14.10
C LEU A 98 23.42 1.05 -14.39
N LEU A 99 24.13 0.11 -13.77
CA LEU A 99 23.82 -1.32 -13.87
C LEU A 99 22.44 -1.60 -13.27
N ALA A 100 22.16 -1.05 -12.09
CA ALA A 100 20.87 -1.22 -11.45
C ALA A 100 19.72 -0.62 -12.26
N LEU A 101 19.92 0.57 -12.84
CA LEU A 101 18.95 1.18 -13.76
C LEU A 101 18.70 0.31 -14.99
N ASP A 102 19.77 -0.22 -15.58
CA ASP A 102 19.68 -1.09 -16.77
C ASP A 102 18.86 -2.34 -16.48
N ILE A 103 19.12 -3.00 -15.36
CA ILE A 103 18.41 -4.21 -14.95
C ILE A 103 16.93 -3.92 -14.67
N VAL A 104 16.61 -2.90 -13.86
CA VAL A 104 15.21 -2.57 -13.55
C VAL A 104 14.46 -2.13 -14.80
N ALA A 105 15.09 -1.35 -15.68
CA ALA A 105 14.48 -0.95 -16.95
C ALA A 105 14.17 -2.17 -17.84
N ASP A 106 15.10 -3.10 -17.94
CA ASP A 106 14.97 -4.33 -18.74
C ASP A 106 13.81 -5.22 -18.19
N MET A 107 13.74 -5.40 -16.86
CA MET A 107 12.66 -6.13 -16.19
C MET A 107 11.28 -5.52 -16.48
N VAL A 108 11.14 -4.20 -16.40
CA VAL A 108 9.85 -3.51 -16.60
C VAL A 108 9.44 -3.48 -18.07
N ARG A 109 10.40 -3.37 -19.00
CA ARG A 109 10.12 -3.17 -20.42
C ARG A 109 9.94 -4.47 -21.20
N ALA A 110 10.76 -5.46 -20.91
CA ALA A 110 10.93 -6.63 -21.76
C ALA A 110 11.05 -7.96 -21.00
N PRO A 111 10.16 -8.24 -20.04
CA PRO A 111 10.15 -9.57 -19.42
C PRO A 111 9.78 -10.62 -20.46
N LEU A 112 10.43 -11.79 -20.39
CA LEU A 112 10.22 -12.86 -21.37
C LEU A 112 8.83 -13.45 -21.32
N LEU A 113 8.24 -13.58 -20.14
CA LEU A 113 6.91 -14.15 -19.91
C LEU A 113 6.73 -15.49 -20.65
N ARG A 114 7.69 -16.42 -20.50
CA ARG A 114 7.63 -17.74 -21.13
C ARG A 114 6.53 -18.58 -20.49
N ASP A 115 5.83 -19.40 -21.29
CA ASP A 115 4.75 -20.26 -20.78
C ASP A 115 5.23 -21.20 -19.66
N ALA A 116 6.45 -21.75 -19.77
CA ALA A 116 7.05 -22.59 -18.74
C ALA A 116 7.27 -21.86 -17.39
N ASP A 117 7.71 -20.59 -17.46
CA ASP A 117 7.89 -19.77 -16.24
C ASP A 117 6.56 -19.38 -15.63
N VAL A 118 5.55 -19.07 -16.46
CA VAL A 118 4.17 -18.79 -16.01
C VAL A 118 3.58 -20.03 -15.30
N GLU A 119 3.77 -21.23 -15.84
CA GLU A 119 3.29 -22.46 -15.23
C GLU A 119 3.97 -22.73 -13.89
N SER A 120 5.29 -22.55 -13.82
CA SER A 120 6.04 -22.72 -12.58
C SER A 120 5.63 -21.70 -11.52
N GLU A 121 5.53 -20.43 -11.90
CA GLU A 121 5.24 -19.33 -10.94
C GLU A 121 3.78 -19.33 -10.49
N ARG A 122 2.86 -19.80 -11.31
CA ARG A 122 1.46 -20.02 -10.93
C ARG A 122 1.33 -20.85 -9.65
N ASN A 123 2.10 -21.93 -9.54
CA ASN A 123 2.07 -22.78 -8.35
C ASN A 123 2.58 -22.04 -7.11
N VAL A 124 3.63 -21.22 -7.25
CA VAL A 124 4.15 -20.39 -6.17
C VAL A 124 3.09 -19.40 -5.68
N ILE A 125 2.44 -18.68 -6.61
CA ILE A 125 1.40 -17.71 -6.28
C ILE A 125 0.17 -18.38 -5.63
N ILE A 126 -0.21 -19.58 -6.08
CA ILE A 126 -1.31 -20.33 -5.47
C ILE A 126 -0.97 -20.70 -4.02
N GLU A 127 0.25 -21.16 -3.75
CA GLU A 127 0.68 -21.45 -2.38
C GLU A 127 0.71 -20.18 -1.52
N GLU A 128 1.11 -19.04 -2.08
CA GLU A 128 1.05 -17.75 -1.40
C GLU A 128 -0.38 -17.33 -1.09
N ILE A 129 -1.33 -17.47 -2.03
CA ILE A 129 -2.75 -17.21 -1.79
C ILE A 129 -3.29 -18.11 -0.66
N ARG A 130 -2.91 -19.37 -0.64
CA ARG A 130 -3.30 -20.31 0.42
C ARG A 130 -2.72 -19.90 1.76
N MET A 131 -1.44 -19.51 1.79
CA MET A 131 -0.77 -19.00 2.99
C MET A 131 -1.52 -17.81 3.58
N TYR A 132 -1.85 -16.79 2.79
CA TYR A 132 -2.62 -15.62 3.26
C TYR A 132 -4.03 -16.00 3.75
N ARG A 133 -4.70 -16.94 3.10
CA ARG A 133 -6.00 -17.45 3.55
C ARG A 133 -5.90 -18.23 4.86
N ASP A 134 -4.78 -18.90 5.09
CA ASP A 134 -4.54 -19.65 6.30
C ASP A 134 -4.15 -18.77 7.49
N GLN A 135 -3.67 -17.57 7.26
CA GLN A 135 -3.38 -16.61 8.30
C GLN A 135 -4.63 -15.79 8.63
N ALA A 136 -5.20 -15.98 9.84
CA ALA A 136 -6.40 -15.29 10.27
C ALA A 136 -6.21 -13.76 10.34
N GLN A 137 -4.99 -13.31 10.65
CA GLN A 137 -4.58 -11.91 10.64
C GLN A 137 -4.72 -11.29 9.24
N ASP A 138 -4.16 -11.92 8.21
CA ASP A 138 -4.23 -11.39 6.85
C ASP A 138 -5.65 -11.46 6.29
N ARG A 139 -6.35 -12.55 6.62
CA ARG A 139 -7.72 -12.73 6.15
C ARG A 139 -8.68 -11.68 6.69
N VAL A 140 -8.52 -11.17 7.91
CA VAL A 140 -9.40 -10.13 8.45
C VAL A 140 -9.24 -8.80 7.72
N HIS A 141 -8.02 -8.48 7.25
CA HIS A 141 -7.77 -7.30 6.42
C HIS A 141 -8.43 -7.41 5.05
N THR A 142 -8.40 -8.59 4.42
CA THR A 142 -9.16 -8.82 3.19
C THR A 142 -10.66 -8.65 3.40
N LEU A 143 -11.21 -9.20 4.50
CA LEU A 143 -12.63 -9.09 4.79
C LEU A 143 -13.09 -7.65 5.02
N ILE A 144 -12.30 -6.82 5.71
CA ILE A 144 -12.67 -5.41 5.89
C ILE A 144 -12.60 -4.64 4.58
N ASP A 145 -11.63 -4.92 3.70
CA ASP A 145 -11.55 -4.31 2.38
C ASP A 145 -12.77 -4.69 1.50
N GLU A 146 -13.19 -5.97 1.53
CA GLU A 146 -14.37 -6.45 0.82
C GLU A 146 -15.67 -5.76 1.30
N LEU A 147 -15.78 -5.46 2.60
CA LEU A 147 -16.89 -4.70 3.18
C LEU A 147 -16.86 -3.23 2.76
N LEU A 148 -15.68 -2.62 2.86
CA LEU A 148 -15.48 -1.22 2.50
C LEU A 148 -15.69 -0.98 1.00
N TYR A 149 -15.28 -1.91 0.13
CA TYR A 149 -15.32 -1.79 -1.33
C TYR A 149 -16.03 -2.96 -2.01
N PRO A 150 -17.35 -3.13 -1.79
CA PRO A 150 -18.09 -4.31 -2.27
C PRO A 150 -18.07 -4.40 -3.81
N ASN A 151 -17.78 -5.58 -4.34
CA ASN A 151 -17.72 -5.87 -5.77
C ASN A 151 -16.78 -4.97 -6.59
N HIS A 152 -15.72 -4.48 -5.96
CA HIS A 152 -14.76 -3.57 -6.59
C HIS A 152 -13.33 -4.05 -6.37
N PRO A 153 -12.38 -3.84 -7.32
CA PRO A 153 -10.98 -4.27 -7.16
C PRO A 153 -10.26 -3.73 -5.93
N LEU A 154 -10.64 -2.56 -5.41
CA LEU A 154 -10.12 -2.05 -4.13
C LEU A 154 -10.43 -2.98 -2.95
N GLY A 155 -11.47 -3.80 -3.02
CA GLY A 155 -11.83 -4.78 -2.00
C GLY A 155 -11.33 -6.20 -2.29
N TRP A 156 -10.65 -6.48 -3.41
CA TRP A 156 -10.16 -7.82 -3.73
C TRP A 156 -8.75 -8.04 -3.19
N GLU A 157 -8.38 -9.29 -3.00
CA GLU A 157 -6.99 -9.67 -2.72
C GLU A 157 -6.08 -9.29 -3.90
N ILE A 158 -4.91 -8.73 -3.60
CA ILE A 158 -3.94 -8.30 -4.63
C ILE A 158 -3.39 -9.51 -5.40
N ALA A 159 -3.13 -10.61 -4.69
CA ALA A 159 -2.68 -11.87 -5.29
C ALA A 159 -3.77 -12.54 -6.17
N GLY A 160 -5.01 -12.04 -6.12
CA GLY A 160 -6.13 -12.58 -6.88
C GLY A 160 -6.82 -13.75 -6.19
N ARG A 161 -7.51 -14.55 -7.01
CA ARG A 161 -8.22 -15.76 -6.55
C ARG A 161 -7.69 -16.97 -7.27
N GLU A 162 -7.51 -18.08 -6.57
CA GLU A 162 -6.96 -19.32 -7.11
C GLU A 162 -7.59 -19.75 -8.45
N PRO A 163 -8.94 -19.79 -8.64
CA PRO A 163 -9.52 -20.16 -9.93
C PRO A 163 -9.19 -19.22 -11.09
N VAL A 164 -8.95 -17.94 -10.78
CA VAL A 164 -8.58 -16.94 -11.81
C VAL A 164 -7.10 -17.07 -12.15
N VAL A 165 -6.23 -17.18 -11.13
CA VAL A 165 -4.78 -17.34 -11.30
C VAL A 165 -4.45 -18.62 -12.07
N LEU A 166 -5.20 -19.71 -11.86
CA LEU A 166 -5.08 -20.94 -12.64
C LEU A 166 -5.31 -20.73 -14.15
N GLY A 167 -6.15 -19.77 -14.51
CA GLY A 167 -6.48 -19.45 -15.91
C GLY A 167 -5.59 -18.39 -16.56
N LEU A 168 -4.68 -17.73 -15.84
CA LEU A 168 -3.81 -16.71 -16.41
C LEU A 168 -2.76 -17.34 -17.35
N THR A 169 -2.49 -16.69 -18.47
CA THR A 169 -1.56 -17.15 -19.49
C THR A 169 -0.51 -16.08 -19.82
N ALA A 170 0.61 -16.48 -20.38
CA ALA A 170 1.65 -15.56 -20.86
C ALA A 170 1.09 -14.50 -21.81
N THR A 171 0.21 -14.90 -22.73
CA THR A 171 -0.47 -13.99 -23.66
C THR A 171 -1.37 -13.01 -22.90
N GLY A 172 -2.11 -13.46 -21.88
CA GLY A 172 -2.94 -12.60 -21.05
C GLY A 172 -2.13 -11.58 -20.25
N LEU A 173 -1.01 -12.02 -19.65
CA LEU A 173 -0.08 -11.15 -18.91
C LEU A 173 0.53 -10.09 -19.84
N ARG A 174 0.99 -10.48 -21.02
CA ARG A 174 1.52 -9.54 -22.04
C ARG A 174 0.46 -8.55 -22.49
N GLY A 175 -0.76 -9.01 -22.80
CA GLY A 175 -1.88 -8.15 -23.16
C GLY A 175 -2.25 -7.14 -22.07
N PHE A 176 -2.12 -7.53 -20.80
CA PHE A 176 -2.31 -6.61 -19.68
C PHE A 176 -1.22 -5.53 -19.63
N MET A 177 0.05 -5.90 -19.75
CA MET A 177 1.15 -4.93 -19.85
C MET A 177 0.96 -3.99 -21.04
N ASP A 178 0.64 -4.52 -22.21
CA ASP A 178 0.41 -3.73 -23.42
C ASP A 178 -0.75 -2.75 -23.28
N THR A 179 -1.75 -3.09 -22.51
CA THR A 179 -2.92 -2.24 -22.28
C THR A 179 -2.67 -1.18 -21.22
N TYR A 180 -2.03 -1.54 -20.12
CA TYR A 180 -2.01 -0.71 -18.91
C TYR A 180 -0.68 -0.02 -18.64
N TYR A 181 0.48 -0.58 -19.07
CA TYR A 181 1.80 0.02 -18.81
C TYR A 181 2.10 1.13 -19.83
N ALA A 182 1.21 2.13 -19.89
CA ALA A 182 1.42 3.31 -20.73
C ALA A 182 2.59 4.15 -20.20
N PRO A 183 3.47 4.71 -21.07
CA PRO A 183 4.60 5.54 -20.64
C PRO A 183 4.19 6.70 -19.71
N SER A 184 3.04 7.33 -19.93
CA SER A 184 2.52 8.39 -19.09
C SER A 184 2.18 7.96 -17.67
N ARG A 185 2.10 6.65 -17.39
CA ARG A 185 1.93 6.07 -16.06
C ARG A 185 3.24 5.66 -15.40
N ILE A 186 4.37 5.80 -16.08
CA ILE A 186 5.68 5.42 -15.57
C ILE A 186 6.38 6.64 -14.99
N VAL A 187 6.85 6.49 -13.76
CA VAL A 187 7.73 7.45 -13.08
C VAL A 187 9.02 6.73 -12.72
N VAL A 188 10.15 7.27 -13.18
CA VAL A 188 11.49 6.79 -12.83
C VAL A 188 12.12 7.80 -11.88
N ALA A 189 12.42 7.40 -10.66
CA ALA A 189 13.14 8.23 -9.71
C ALA A 189 14.47 7.58 -9.32
N ILE A 190 15.54 8.37 -9.39
CA ILE A 190 16.89 7.95 -9.01
C ILE A 190 17.39 8.92 -7.94
N ALA A 191 17.87 8.39 -6.81
CA ALA A 191 18.47 9.18 -5.75
C ALA A 191 19.71 8.49 -5.21
N GLY A 192 20.72 9.27 -4.83
CA GLY A 192 21.97 8.76 -4.27
C GLY A 192 23.16 9.53 -4.81
N ARG A 193 24.37 9.04 -4.58
CA ARG A 193 25.57 9.66 -5.15
C ARG A 193 25.69 9.27 -6.64
N ILE A 194 25.27 10.16 -7.50
CA ILE A 194 25.12 9.95 -8.94
C ILE A 194 25.48 11.20 -9.72
N ASP A 195 25.78 11.05 -11.00
CA ASP A 195 25.78 12.17 -11.94
C ASP A 195 24.37 12.36 -12.51
N GLU A 196 23.74 13.51 -12.26
CA GLU A 196 22.36 13.78 -12.66
C GLU A 196 22.18 13.78 -14.18
N ALA A 197 23.17 14.31 -14.93
CA ALA A 197 23.11 14.39 -16.39
C ALA A 197 23.26 12.99 -17.02
N GLU A 198 24.20 12.19 -16.52
CA GLU A 198 24.40 10.79 -16.94
C GLU A 198 23.18 9.93 -16.60
N ALA A 199 22.63 10.04 -15.39
CA ALA A 199 21.43 9.32 -14.98
C ALA A 199 20.23 9.69 -15.87
N MET A 200 20.02 10.96 -16.16
CA MET A 200 18.96 11.44 -17.04
C MET A 200 19.12 10.92 -18.47
N ALA A 201 20.34 10.94 -19.02
CA ALA A 201 20.64 10.39 -20.33
C ALA A 201 20.40 8.89 -20.39
N ALA A 202 20.81 8.14 -19.35
CA ALA A 202 20.59 6.71 -19.24
C ALA A 202 19.09 6.35 -19.17
N VAL A 203 18.27 7.09 -18.39
CA VAL A 203 16.81 6.88 -18.36
C VAL A 203 16.20 7.17 -19.73
N ARG A 204 16.60 8.26 -20.38
CA ARG A 204 16.12 8.60 -21.74
C ARG A 204 16.44 7.50 -22.74
N SER A 205 17.63 6.93 -22.70
CA SER A 205 18.03 5.81 -23.55
C SER A 205 17.20 4.55 -23.29
N ARG A 206 16.82 4.29 -22.03
CA ARG A 206 16.10 3.06 -21.65
C ARG A 206 14.58 3.17 -21.81
N PHE A 207 13.99 4.34 -21.62
CA PHE A 207 12.53 4.51 -21.60
C PHE A 207 11.99 5.43 -22.70
N GLY A 208 12.85 6.14 -23.45
CA GLY A 208 12.43 7.15 -24.41
C GLY A 208 11.80 6.59 -25.69
N ASP A 209 12.05 5.35 -26.03
CA ASP A 209 11.53 4.64 -27.22
C ASP A 209 10.22 3.88 -26.97
N LEU A 210 9.73 3.86 -25.72
CA LEU A 210 8.45 3.22 -25.41
C LEU A 210 7.31 3.85 -26.22
N PRO A 211 6.45 3.03 -26.87
CA PRO A 211 5.38 3.53 -27.71
C PRO A 211 4.35 4.30 -26.89
N VAL A 212 3.96 5.47 -27.38
CA VAL A 212 2.90 6.28 -26.75
C VAL A 212 1.59 5.52 -26.80
N ARG A 213 0.96 5.37 -25.64
CA ARG A 213 -0.34 4.73 -25.46
C ARG A 213 -1.23 5.58 -24.58
N PRO A 214 -2.55 5.70 -24.85
CA PRO A 214 -3.46 6.39 -23.95
C PRO A 214 -3.60 5.61 -22.65
N PRO A 215 -3.58 6.28 -21.49
CA PRO A 215 -3.79 5.60 -20.22
C PRO A 215 -5.26 5.14 -20.10
N VAL A 216 -5.47 3.91 -19.66
CA VAL A 216 -6.80 3.39 -19.35
C VAL A 216 -7.27 3.96 -18.01
N ALA A 217 -8.47 4.55 -17.97
CA ALA A 217 -9.04 5.09 -16.75
C ALA A 217 -9.30 3.98 -15.72
N ALA A 218 -8.99 4.25 -14.46
CA ALA A 218 -9.35 3.35 -13.37
C ALA A 218 -10.87 3.35 -13.15
N ARG A 219 -11.41 2.20 -12.74
CA ARG A 219 -12.83 2.09 -12.34
C ARG A 219 -13.09 2.98 -11.12
N PRO A 220 -14.12 3.84 -11.12
CA PRO A 220 -14.46 4.67 -9.95
C PRO A 220 -14.78 3.82 -8.73
N ALA A 221 -14.39 4.30 -7.54
CA ALA A 221 -14.67 3.62 -6.28
C ALA A 221 -16.19 3.44 -6.07
N PRO A 222 -16.63 2.30 -5.51
CA PRO A 222 -18.03 2.03 -5.30
C PRO A 222 -18.60 2.91 -4.18
N LYS A 223 -19.91 3.11 -4.19
CA LYS A 223 -20.63 3.65 -3.04
C LYS A 223 -20.48 2.70 -1.83
N PRO A 224 -20.55 3.24 -0.60
CA PRO A 224 -20.54 2.41 0.61
C PRO A 224 -21.63 1.33 0.56
N GLY A 225 -21.28 0.09 0.91
CA GLY A 225 -22.22 -1.03 1.02
C GLY A 225 -23.16 -0.86 2.22
N ARG A 226 -24.28 -1.58 2.21
CA ARG A 226 -25.23 -1.64 3.34
C ARG A 226 -24.76 -2.59 4.43
N THR A 227 -24.16 -3.71 4.04
CA THR A 227 -23.60 -4.69 4.97
C THR A 227 -22.45 -4.09 5.77
N ARG A 228 -22.56 -4.16 7.09
CA ARG A 228 -21.59 -3.56 8.02
C ARG A 228 -20.75 -4.56 8.77
N THR A 229 -21.16 -5.83 8.82
CA THR A 229 -20.43 -6.88 9.54
C THR A 229 -20.15 -8.06 8.63
N ARG A 230 -18.95 -8.62 8.73
CA ARG A 230 -18.58 -9.89 8.11
C ARG A 230 -17.66 -10.67 9.02
N THR A 231 -18.04 -11.90 9.33
CA THR A 231 -17.29 -12.77 10.22
C THR A 231 -16.94 -14.09 9.53
N LEU A 232 -15.75 -14.62 9.83
CA LEU A 232 -15.28 -15.90 9.34
C LEU A 232 -14.88 -16.78 10.52
N ALA A 233 -15.53 -17.93 10.66
CA ALA A 233 -15.18 -18.90 11.67
C ALA A 233 -13.91 -19.67 11.27
N LYS A 234 -12.85 -19.50 12.05
CA LYS A 234 -11.57 -20.20 11.89
C LYS A 234 -11.05 -20.68 13.24
N ARG A 235 -10.54 -21.91 13.31
CA ARG A 235 -9.90 -22.40 14.54
C ARG A 235 -8.60 -21.63 14.79
N GLY A 236 -8.34 -21.26 16.03
CA GLY A 236 -7.13 -20.52 16.41
C GLY A 236 -7.20 -20.10 17.89
N GLU A 237 -6.06 -19.70 18.42
CA GLU A 237 -5.93 -19.20 19.79
C GLU A 237 -6.27 -17.72 19.92
N GLN A 238 -6.32 -17.02 18.79
CA GLN A 238 -6.67 -15.59 18.72
C GLN A 238 -7.90 -15.34 17.85
N ALA A 239 -8.59 -14.25 18.13
CA ALA A 239 -9.54 -13.61 17.25
C ALA A 239 -8.92 -12.34 16.71
N HIS A 240 -9.00 -12.14 15.40
CA HIS A 240 -8.51 -10.96 14.71
C HIS A 240 -9.71 -10.11 14.30
N VAL A 241 -9.69 -8.84 14.65
CA VAL A 241 -10.80 -7.92 14.43
C VAL A 241 -10.31 -6.68 13.71
N CYS A 242 -11.05 -6.25 12.68
CA CYS A 242 -10.90 -4.96 12.04
C CYS A 242 -12.18 -4.13 12.20
N ILE A 243 -12.03 -2.87 12.61
CA ILE A 243 -13.10 -1.89 12.62
C ILE A 243 -12.73 -0.81 11.62
N GLY A 244 -13.54 -0.58 10.60
CA GLY A 244 -13.18 0.29 9.48
C GLY A 244 -14.23 1.36 9.16
N TRP A 245 -13.78 2.46 8.61
CA TRP A 245 -14.60 3.55 8.07
C TRP A 245 -14.11 3.95 6.69
N ARG A 246 -15.03 4.40 5.84
CA ARG A 246 -14.63 5.07 4.60
C ARG A 246 -13.95 6.40 4.96
N GLY A 247 -12.75 6.58 4.43
CA GLY A 247 -11.94 7.78 4.55
C GLY A 247 -12.05 8.67 3.32
N VAL A 248 -10.98 9.38 3.02
CA VAL A 248 -10.92 10.40 1.96
C VAL A 248 -9.93 10.04 0.85
N PRO A 249 -10.13 10.57 -0.36
CA PRO A 249 -9.15 10.48 -1.45
C PRO A 249 -7.80 11.11 -1.10
N GLN A 250 -6.78 10.73 -1.84
CA GLN A 250 -5.39 11.18 -1.67
C GLN A 250 -5.22 12.71 -1.74
N LEU A 251 -5.99 13.41 -2.57
CA LEU A 251 -5.91 14.87 -2.73
C LEU A 251 -6.94 15.65 -1.91
N HIS A 252 -7.64 14.97 -0.97
CA HIS A 252 -8.65 15.63 -0.16
C HIS A 252 -8.03 16.59 0.89
N PRO A 253 -8.62 17.79 1.14
CA PRO A 253 -8.07 18.75 2.10
C PRO A 253 -7.98 18.21 3.54
N ASP A 254 -8.88 17.32 3.96
CA ASP A 254 -8.85 16.72 5.30
C ASP A 254 -7.79 15.61 5.47
N LYS A 255 -7.08 15.22 4.39
CA LYS A 255 -6.14 14.08 4.44
C LYS A 255 -5.11 14.20 5.57
N PHE A 256 -4.41 15.32 5.64
CA PHE A 256 -3.36 15.51 6.64
C PHE A 256 -3.90 15.54 8.08
N ALA A 257 -5.09 16.10 8.30
CA ALA A 257 -5.74 16.06 9.61
C ALA A 257 -6.11 14.61 10.00
N ILE A 258 -6.53 13.79 9.03
CA ILE A 258 -6.82 12.36 9.24
C ILE A 258 -5.52 11.59 9.50
N ASP A 259 -4.42 11.90 8.82
CA ASP A 259 -3.11 11.27 9.07
C ASP A 259 -2.65 11.51 10.53
N ILE A 260 -2.76 12.75 11.02
CA ILE A 260 -2.41 13.08 12.42
C ILE A 260 -3.39 12.43 13.40
N LEU A 261 -4.68 12.42 13.08
CA LEU A 261 -5.70 11.73 13.90
C LEU A 261 -5.39 10.23 14.03
N ASN A 262 -4.99 9.58 12.93
CA ASN A 262 -4.58 8.19 12.94
C ASN A 262 -3.32 7.95 13.78
N ALA A 263 -2.34 8.85 13.69
CA ALA A 263 -1.13 8.75 14.50
C ALA A 263 -1.43 8.86 16.01
N ILE A 264 -2.38 9.71 16.42
CA ILE A 264 -2.88 9.76 17.79
C ILE A 264 -3.59 8.46 18.16
N LEU A 265 -4.46 7.98 17.28
CA LEU A 265 -5.32 6.83 17.54
C LEU A 265 -4.52 5.55 17.68
N GLY A 266 -3.67 5.19 16.72
CA GLY A 266 -3.10 3.85 16.68
C GLY A 266 -1.71 3.70 16.04
N GLU A 267 -0.92 4.78 15.84
CA GLU A 267 0.46 4.62 15.36
C GLU A 267 1.48 4.69 16.51
N GLY A 268 2.22 3.60 16.70
CA GLY A 268 3.27 3.52 17.70
C GLY A 268 2.80 3.26 19.12
N MET A 269 3.76 3.02 20.02
CA MET A 269 3.51 2.59 21.40
C MET A 269 2.94 3.69 22.30
N SER A 270 2.94 4.94 21.88
CA SER A 270 2.36 6.05 22.62
C SER A 270 0.97 6.45 22.12
N SER A 271 0.40 5.70 21.21
CA SER A 271 -0.95 5.92 20.68
C SER A 271 -2.03 5.51 21.68
N ARG A 272 -3.23 6.07 21.52
CA ARG A 272 -4.33 5.82 22.47
C ARG A 272 -4.74 4.35 22.50
N LEU A 273 -4.86 3.69 21.35
CA LEU A 273 -5.20 2.26 21.30
C LEU A 273 -4.15 1.40 21.97
N PHE A 274 -2.87 1.65 21.75
CA PHE A 274 -1.79 0.89 22.37
C PHE A 274 -1.83 1.05 23.91
N LEU A 275 -1.90 2.29 24.39
CA LEU A 275 -1.93 2.57 25.81
C LEU A 275 -3.17 2.00 26.51
N GLU A 276 -4.35 2.11 25.89
CA GLU A 276 -5.60 1.66 26.50
C GLU A 276 -5.79 0.16 26.43
N LEU A 277 -5.63 -0.45 25.23
CA LEU A 277 -5.93 -1.87 25.04
C LEU A 277 -4.77 -2.77 25.48
N ARG A 278 -3.53 -2.38 25.21
CA ARG A 278 -2.38 -3.21 25.54
C ARG A 278 -1.82 -2.93 26.93
N GLU A 279 -1.44 -1.68 27.22
CA GLU A 279 -0.75 -1.35 28.47
C GLU A 279 -1.66 -1.38 29.68
N LYS A 280 -2.85 -0.75 29.59
CA LYS A 280 -3.74 -0.64 30.76
C LYS A 280 -4.61 -1.87 30.98
N ARG A 281 -5.17 -2.44 29.90
CA ARG A 281 -6.15 -3.53 29.99
C ARG A 281 -5.60 -4.90 29.64
N ALA A 282 -4.41 -4.99 29.09
CA ALA A 282 -3.80 -6.24 28.62
C ALA A 282 -4.76 -7.10 27.74
N LEU A 283 -5.49 -6.44 26.83
CA LEU A 283 -6.47 -7.09 25.95
C LEU A 283 -5.84 -7.70 24.72
N THR A 284 -4.75 -7.11 24.25
CA THR A 284 -4.12 -7.46 23.00
C THR A 284 -2.60 -7.32 23.09
N TYR A 285 -1.89 -8.11 22.29
CA TYR A 285 -0.47 -7.90 22.06
C TYR A 285 -0.22 -6.97 20.86
N ASP A 286 -1.06 -7.06 19.82
CA ASP A 286 -0.95 -6.27 18.60
C ASP A 286 -2.24 -5.48 18.35
N VAL A 287 -2.13 -4.16 18.42
CA VAL A 287 -3.19 -3.21 18.10
C VAL A 287 -2.61 -2.01 17.40
N HIS A 288 -3.20 -1.63 16.29
CA HIS A 288 -2.82 -0.43 15.54
C HIS A 288 -3.98 0.10 14.72
N SER A 289 -3.83 1.30 14.19
CA SER A 289 -4.70 1.83 13.15
C SER A 289 -3.89 2.23 11.93
N TYR A 290 -4.52 2.16 10.76
CA TYR A 290 -3.91 2.54 9.50
C TYR A 290 -4.91 3.21 8.56
N ILE A 291 -4.36 3.93 7.59
CA ILE A 291 -5.12 4.64 6.56
C ILE A 291 -4.65 4.15 5.19
N SER A 292 -5.60 4.00 4.28
CA SER A 292 -5.31 3.92 2.86
C SER A 292 -6.02 5.04 2.13
N ASN A 293 -5.26 5.78 1.30
CA ASN A 293 -5.80 6.82 0.44
C ASN A 293 -5.58 6.41 -1.02
N TYR A 294 -6.65 6.37 -1.78
CA TYR A 294 -6.67 6.10 -3.22
C TYR A 294 -7.00 7.37 -4.00
N ALA A 295 -6.93 7.33 -5.31
CA ALA A 295 -7.20 8.48 -6.16
C ALA A 295 -8.57 9.13 -5.90
N ASP A 296 -9.61 8.33 -5.62
CA ASP A 296 -11.00 8.79 -5.44
C ASP A 296 -11.70 8.21 -4.19
N ALA A 297 -10.95 7.53 -3.32
CA ALA A 297 -11.47 6.90 -2.11
C ALA A 297 -10.40 6.82 -1.02
N GLY A 298 -10.81 6.35 0.15
CA GLY A 298 -9.90 5.99 1.24
C GLY A 298 -10.65 5.25 2.34
N HIS A 299 -9.88 4.75 3.32
CA HIS A 299 -10.43 4.16 4.53
C HIS A 299 -9.49 4.36 5.72
N ILE A 300 -10.06 4.22 6.91
CA ILE A 300 -9.37 4.20 8.19
C ILE A 300 -9.77 2.88 8.84
N VAL A 301 -8.81 2.11 9.33
CA VAL A 301 -9.05 0.81 9.97
C VAL A 301 -8.30 0.73 11.28
N ILE A 302 -8.96 0.21 12.30
CA ILE A 302 -8.38 -0.27 13.56
C ILE A 302 -8.29 -1.78 13.47
N TYR A 303 -7.13 -2.33 13.74
CA TYR A 303 -6.90 -3.77 13.88
C TYR A 303 -6.54 -4.12 15.32
N ALA A 304 -7.01 -5.29 15.79
CA ALA A 304 -6.58 -5.90 17.03
C ALA A 304 -6.57 -7.43 16.95
N GLY A 305 -5.45 -8.04 17.38
CA GLY A 305 -5.34 -9.48 17.64
C GLY A 305 -5.54 -9.77 19.13
N VAL A 306 -6.60 -10.50 19.50
CA VAL A 306 -7.06 -10.60 20.88
C VAL A 306 -7.35 -12.05 21.30
N ALA A 307 -7.32 -12.33 22.62
CA ALA A 307 -7.85 -13.56 23.12
C ALA A 307 -9.35 -13.66 22.80
N PRO A 308 -9.86 -14.82 22.33
CA PRO A 308 -11.26 -14.96 21.90
C PRO A 308 -12.29 -14.51 22.94
N THR A 309 -12.05 -14.82 24.21
CA THR A 309 -12.94 -14.45 25.35
C THR A 309 -12.94 -12.95 25.65
N ARG A 310 -11.98 -12.19 25.11
CA ARG A 310 -11.82 -10.75 25.35
C ARG A 310 -12.18 -9.90 24.11
N ALA A 311 -12.60 -10.52 23.01
CA ALA A 311 -12.81 -9.82 21.74
C ALA A 311 -13.86 -8.72 21.81
N ARG A 312 -15.00 -8.96 22.47
CA ARG A 312 -16.04 -7.93 22.67
C ARG A 312 -15.55 -6.74 23.49
N GLU A 313 -14.79 -7.03 24.56
CA GLU A 313 -14.22 -5.98 25.40
C GLU A 313 -13.21 -5.12 24.62
N ALA A 314 -12.37 -5.75 23.80
CA ALA A 314 -11.40 -5.04 22.98
C ALA A 314 -12.07 -4.14 21.92
N VAL A 315 -13.12 -4.64 21.23
CA VAL A 315 -13.93 -3.84 20.32
C VAL A 315 -14.57 -2.65 21.03
N ALA A 316 -15.19 -2.89 22.19
CA ALA A 316 -15.81 -1.83 22.98
C ALA A 316 -14.79 -0.78 23.43
N ALA A 317 -13.59 -1.20 23.89
CA ALA A 317 -12.52 -0.30 24.29
C ALA A 317 -11.99 0.54 23.12
N ALA A 318 -11.80 -0.08 21.93
CA ALA A 318 -11.37 0.63 20.73
C ALA A 318 -12.41 1.69 20.31
N LEU A 319 -13.69 1.33 20.30
CA LEU A 319 -14.78 2.26 19.99
C LEU A 319 -14.92 3.38 21.04
N ALA A 320 -14.62 3.10 22.31
CA ALA A 320 -14.59 4.13 23.36
C ALA A 320 -13.51 5.18 23.10
N GLU A 321 -12.31 4.78 22.65
CA GLU A 321 -11.26 5.73 22.25
C GLU A 321 -11.66 6.56 21.01
N VAL A 322 -12.33 5.97 20.06
CA VAL A 322 -12.92 6.70 18.92
C VAL A 322 -13.96 7.71 19.41
N ALA A 323 -14.84 7.31 20.34
CA ALA A 323 -15.84 8.20 20.91
C ALA A 323 -15.19 9.38 21.67
N ARG A 324 -14.12 9.14 22.41
CA ARG A 324 -13.35 10.21 23.10
C ARG A 324 -12.74 11.19 22.10
N LEU A 325 -12.12 10.71 21.01
CA LEU A 325 -11.59 11.59 19.96
C LEU A 325 -12.66 12.47 19.31
N ARG A 326 -13.90 11.99 19.24
CA ARG A 326 -15.04 12.75 18.70
C ARG A 326 -15.61 13.76 19.72
N ALA A 327 -15.63 13.41 21.00
CA ALA A 327 -16.27 14.20 22.04
C ALA A 327 -15.35 15.27 22.63
N GLU A 328 -14.06 14.95 22.79
CA GLU A 328 -13.08 15.76 23.50
C GLU A 328 -12.00 16.28 22.55
N PRO A 329 -11.57 17.54 22.65
CA PRO A 329 -10.42 18.02 21.92
C PRO A 329 -9.15 17.27 22.38
N VAL A 330 -8.22 17.06 21.45
CA VAL A 330 -6.91 16.49 21.75
C VAL A 330 -6.13 17.50 22.59
N ALA A 331 -5.52 17.03 23.69
CA ALA A 331 -4.72 17.89 24.57
C ALA A 331 -3.49 18.45 23.84
N ASP A 332 -3.11 19.69 24.13
CA ASP A 332 -1.99 20.36 23.46
C ASP A 332 -0.68 19.58 23.53
N ALA A 333 -0.36 19.01 24.68
CA ALA A 333 0.85 18.20 24.87
C ALA A 333 0.84 16.93 23.99
N GLU A 334 -0.31 16.30 23.79
CA GLU A 334 -0.47 15.14 22.91
C GLU A 334 -0.32 15.55 21.45
N LEU A 335 -0.94 16.66 21.07
CA LEU A 335 -0.86 17.21 19.70
C LEU A 335 0.58 17.58 19.33
N VAL A 336 1.30 18.29 20.19
CA VAL A 336 2.71 18.64 19.98
C VAL A 336 3.56 17.38 19.78
N ARG A 337 3.45 16.40 20.70
CA ARG A 337 4.17 15.14 20.62
C ARG A 337 3.92 14.39 19.29
N VAL A 338 2.66 14.32 18.84
CA VAL A 338 2.33 13.58 17.61
C VAL A 338 2.75 14.33 16.38
N ARG A 339 2.67 15.67 16.34
CA ARG A 339 3.23 16.46 15.24
C ARG A 339 4.74 16.21 15.10
N ASP A 340 5.49 16.23 16.21
CA ASP A 340 6.93 15.98 16.20
C ASP A 340 7.24 14.53 15.77
N PHE A 341 6.44 13.56 16.19
CA PHE A 341 6.55 12.18 15.73
C PHE A 341 6.39 12.06 14.20
N VAL A 342 5.34 12.68 13.64
CA VAL A 342 5.08 12.63 12.19
C VAL A 342 6.17 13.36 11.39
N LYS A 343 6.59 14.55 11.85
CA LYS A 343 7.69 15.32 11.23
C LYS A 343 8.99 14.52 11.24
N GLY A 344 9.37 13.99 12.40
CA GLY A 344 10.60 13.20 12.55
C GLY A 344 10.61 11.96 11.65
N ARG A 345 9.47 11.28 11.46
CA ARG A 345 9.37 10.16 10.51
C ARG A 345 9.59 10.58 9.05
N ILE A 346 9.11 11.76 8.66
CA ILE A 346 9.35 12.32 7.32
C ILE A 346 10.86 12.60 7.14
N GLU A 347 11.48 13.27 8.10
CA GLU A 347 12.89 13.61 8.07
C GLU A 347 13.78 12.36 8.00
N LEU A 348 13.60 11.42 8.93
CA LEU A 348 14.36 10.17 8.96
C LEU A 348 14.21 9.31 7.70
N ARG A 349 13.01 9.32 7.08
CA ARG A 349 12.79 8.61 5.82
C ARG A 349 13.66 9.15 4.69
N LEU A 350 13.97 10.46 4.70
CA LEU A 350 14.72 11.13 3.64
C LEU A 350 16.24 11.14 3.84
N GLU A 351 16.74 10.56 4.93
CA GLU A 351 18.18 10.36 5.16
C GLU A 351 18.81 9.37 4.17
N HIS A 352 18.01 8.47 3.59
CA HIS A 352 18.51 7.40 2.75
C HIS A 352 18.04 7.56 1.30
N SER A 353 18.91 7.24 0.34
CA SER A 353 18.61 7.32 -1.10
C SER A 353 17.35 6.54 -1.49
N ARG A 354 17.07 5.38 -0.84
CA ARG A 354 15.81 4.63 -1.04
C ARG A 354 14.59 5.43 -0.60
N GLY A 355 14.66 6.11 0.54
CA GLY A 355 13.58 6.98 1.01
C GLY A 355 13.32 8.13 0.07
N VAL A 356 14.38 8.78 -0.43
CA VAL A 356 14.28 9.93 -1.35
C VAL A 356 13.72 9.51 -2.71
N SER A 357 14.23 8.43 -3.33
CA SER A 357 13.70 7.96 -4.62
C SER A 357 12.22 7.57 -4.54
N SER A 358 11.83 6.83 -3.49
CA SER A 358 10.42 6.46 -3.27
C SER A 358 9.54 7.65 -2.96
N TRP A 359 10.03 8.64 -2.21
CA TRP A 359 9.32 9.88 -1.93
C TRP A 359 9.03 10.67 -3.21
N LEU A 360 10.04 10.88 -4.04
CA LEU A 360 9.91 11.60 -5.30
C LEU A 360 8.95 10.87 -6.25
N ALA A 361 9.15 9.56 -6.46
CA ALA A 361 8.30 8.77 -7.35
C ALA A 361 6.85 8.70 -6.87
N GLY A 362 6.63 8.49 -5.58
CA GLY A 362 5.30 8.39 -5.02
C GLY A 362 4.53 9.72 -5.11
N GLN A 363 5.16 10.84 -4.77
CA GLN A 363 4.52 12.15 -4.91
C GLN A 363 4.24 12.49 -6.37
N GLU A 364 5.20 12.23 -7.28
CA GLU A 364 5.02 12.47 -8.72
C GLU A 364 3.90 11.63 -9.32
N LEU A 365 3.70 10.40 -8.83
CA LEU A 365 2.66 9.52 -9.34
C LEU A 365 1.27 9.84 -8.79
N PHE A 366 1.16 10.11 -7.48
CA PHE A 366 -0.11 10.15 -6.77
C PHE A 366 -0.58 11.56 -6.38
N LEU A 367 0.28 12.57 -6.46
CA LEU A 367 -0.08 13.92 -6.08
C LEU A 367 -0.11 14.85 -7.30
N ASP A 368 -0.75 15.99 -7.11
CA ASP A 368 -0.80 17.09 -8.08
C ASP A 368 0.56 17.78 -8.29
N ARG A 369 1.39 17.73 -7.26
CA ARG A 369 2.75 18.28 -7.25
C ARG A 369 3.59 17.63 -6.15
N ILE A 370 4.91 17.72 -6.31
CA ILE A 370 5.84 17.33 -5.25
C ILE A 370 5.91 18.45 -4.22
N ARG A 371 5.55 18.15 -2.98
CA ARG A 371 5.65 19.08 -1.85
C ARG A 371 7.02 18.95 -1.20
N SER A 372 7.59 20.07 -0.79
CA SER A 372 8.83 20.06 0.00
C SER A 372 8.57 19.56 1.43
N VAL A 373 9.63 19.21 2.13
CA VAL A 373 9.55 18.81 3.56
C VAL A 373 9.04 19.99 4.39
N GLU A 374 9.53 21.19 4.10
CA GLU A 374 9.16 22.44 4.78
C GLU A 374 7.67 22.75 4.59
N GLU A 375 7.14 22.54 3.37
CA GLU A 375 5.71 22.66 3.11
C GLU A 375 4.87 21.66 3.91
N LEU A 376 5.32 20.40 4.00
CA LEU A 376 4.61 19.39 4.78
C LEU A 376 4.68 19.68 6.28
N ILE A 377 5.83 20.12 6.79
CA ILE A 377 5.98 20.55 8.17
C ILE A 377 5.01 21.70 8.47
N ALA A 378 4.94 22.71 7.60
CA ALA A 378 4.02 23.82 7.77
C ALA A 378 2.54 23.40 7.76
N ILE A 379 2.17 22.42 6.90
CA ILE A 379 0.82 21.84 6.89
C ILE A 379 0.54 21.12 8.23
N ILE A 380 1.47 20.28 8.70
CA ILE A 380 1.34 19.52 9.95
C ILE A 380 1.21 20.48 11.15
N ASP A 381 2.03 21.55 11.20
CA ASP A 381 2.01 22.54 12.27
C ASP A 381 0.73 23.39 12.26
N GLY A 382 0.10 23.54 11.09
CA GLY A 382 -1.17 24.25 10.95
C GLY A 382 -2.41 23.49 11.42
N ILE A 383 -2.33 22.14 11.63
CA ILE A 383 -3.50 21.34 12.02
C ILE A 383 -3.72 21.44 13.54
N GLY A 384 -4.81 22.05 13.97
CA GLY A 384 -5.19 22.23 15.38
C GLY A 384 -6.05 21.12 15.96
N ALA A 385 -6.25 21.15 17.28
CA ALA A 385 -7.15 20.21 17.98
C ALA A 385 -8.59 20.26 17.43
N ALA A 386 -9.06 21.43 17.04
CA ALA A 386 -10.39 21.62 16.42
C ALA A 386 -10.51 20.91 15.07
N ASP A 387 -9.45 20.90 14.25
CA ASP A 387 -9.43 20.18 13.00
C ASP A 387 -9.52 18.66 13.22
N LEU A 388 -8.78 18.15 14.19
CA LEU A 388 -8.77 16.75 14.57
C LEU A 388 -10.15 16.30 15.08
N GLN A 389 -10.78 17.11 15.94
CA GLN A 389 -12.13 16.82 16.43
C GLN A 389 -13.16 16.85 15.30
N ARG A 390 -13.10 17.85 14.43
CA ARG A 390 -13.96 17.96 13.24
C ARG A 390 -13.85 16.74 12.34
N VAL A 391 -12.64 16.29 12.00
CA VAL A 391 -12.47 15.09 11.15
C VAL A 391 -12.87 13.81 11.86
N ALA A 392 -12.63 13.68 13.18
CA ALA A 392 -13.11 12.56 13.97
C ALA A 392 -14.65 12.49 13.97
N GLN A 393 -15.34 13.63 14.20
CA GLN A 393 -16.80 13.71 14.15
C GLN A 393 -17.38 13.39 12.78
N ARG A 394 -16.68 13.79 11.70
CA ARG A 394 -17.14 13.60 10.33
C ARG A 394 -16.96 12.18 9.83
N TYR A 395 -15.80 11.56 10.07
CA TYR A 395 -15.41 10.31 9.43
C TYR A 395 -15.48 9.08 10.34
N LEU A 396 -15.28 9.23 11.66
CA LEU A 396 -15.30 8.10 12.59
C LEU A 396 -16.66 7.94 13.28
N ARG A 397 -17.73 8.03 12.53
CA ARG A 397 -19.11 7.91 13.03
C ARG A 397 -19.44 6.44 13.32
N PRO A 398 -19.91 6.08 14.54
CA PRO A 398 -20.19 4.69 14.91
C PRO A 398 -21.16 4.00 13.95
N GLU A 399 -22.23 4.69 13.55
CA GLU A 399 -23.25 4.17 12.62
C GLU A 399 -22.74 3.93 11.19
N LEU A 400 -21.55 4.42 10.85
CA LEU A 400 -20.87 4.19 9.57
C LEU A 400 -19.75 3.18 9.66
N ALA A 401 -19.49 2.61 10.85
CA ALA A 401 -18.45 1.62 11.05
C ALA A 401 -18.77 0.30 10.35
N TYR A 402 -17.72 -0.35 9.87
CA TYR A 402 -17.72 -1.72 9.39
C TYR A 402 -16.93 -2.57 10.37
N LEU A 403 -17.32 -3.82 10.54
CA LEU A 403 -16.61 -4.77 11.39
C LEU A 403 -16.33 -6.06 10.62
N ALA A 404 -15.06 -6.44 10.55
CA ALA A 404 -14.65 -7.75 10.08
C ALA A 404 -14.00 -8.51 11.25
N ALA A 405 -14.26 -9.82 11.36
CA ALA A 405 -13.63 -10.66 12.37
C ALA A 405 -13.35 -12.06 11.84
N VAL A 406 -12.19 -12.60 12.22
CA VAL A 406 -11.76 -13.98 11.94
C VAL A 406 -11.32 -14.62 13.24
N GLY A 407 -11.88 -15.77 13.58
CA GLY A 407 -11.53 -16.47 14.84
C GLY A 407 -12.50 -17.59 15.20
N PRO A 408 -12.43 -18.12 16.43
CA PRO A 408 -13.31 -19.20 16.88
C PRO A 408 -14.80 -18.85 16.71
N ARG A 409 -15.59 -19.82 16.25
CA ARG A 409 -16.99 -19.62 15.87
C ARG A 409 -17.84 -18.94 16.95
N ALA A 410 -17.69 -19.35 18.20
CA ALA A 410 -18.45 -18.77 19.32
C ALA A 410 -18.15 -17.28 19.50
N THR A 411 -16.86 -16.90 19.34
CA THR A 411 -16.41 -15.50 19.48
C THR A 411 -16.94 -14.62 18.35
N VAL A 412 -16.73 -15.03 17.09
CA VAL A 412 -17.10 -14.19 15.94
C VAL A 412 -18.61 -14.08 15.75
N ALA A 413 -19.39 -15.03 16.23
CA ALA A 413 -20.85 -14.98 16.19
C ALA A 413 -21.45 -13.89 17.09
N GLU A 414 -20.70 -13.42 18.09
CA GLU A 414 -21.13 -12.38 19.04
C GLU A 414 -20.66 -10.96 18.63
N LEU A 415 -19.83 -10.87 17.58
CA LEU A 415 -19.28 -9.58 17.15
C LEU A 415 -20.15 -8.99 16.03
N THR A 416 -20.70 -7.84 16.29
CA THR A 416 -21.47 -7.04 15.32
C THR A 416 -20.91 -5.63 15.24
N ALA A 417 -21.09 -4.96 14.09
CA ALA A 417 -20.78 -3.54 14.00
C ALA A 417 -21.71 -2.73 14.93
N PRO A 418 -21.27 -1.56 15.42
CA PRO A 418 -22.11 -0.72 16.25
C PRO A 418 -23.41 -0.34 15.54
N ASP A 419 -24.50 -0.34 16.29
CA ASP A 419 -25.91 -0.08 15.96
C ASP A 419 -26.27 0.27 14.49
N GLY A 420 -27.12 -0.58 13.88
CA GLY A 420 -27.77 -0.34 12.60
C GLY A 420 -27.36 -1.25 11.45
N ALA A 421 -26.56 -2.28 11.70
CA ALA A 421 -26.04 -3.19 10.67
C ALA A 421 -26.97 -4.38 10.42
N GLU A 422 -27.34 -4.61 9.16
CA GLU A 422 -27.91 -5.88 8.72
C GLU A 422 -26.85 -7.01 8.82
N GLU A 423 -27.17 -8.08 9.54
CA GLU A 423 -26.36 -9.28 9.61
C GLU A 423 -26.30 -10.00 8.25
N LEU A 424 -25.12 -10.34 7.80
CA LEU A 424 -24.95 -11.32 6.75
C LEU A 424 -24.40 -12.65 7.31
N THR A 425 -25.02 -13.72 6.83
CA THR A 425 -24.79 -15.13 7.13
C THR A 425 -23.33 -15.53 7.18
N MET A 426 -22.99 -16.35 8.16
CA MET A 426 -21.69 -17.01 8.31
C MET A 426 -21.34 -17.85 7.07
N GLU A 427 -20.25 -17.52 6.37
CA GLU A 427 -19.63 -18.45 5.43
C GLU A 427 -18.99 -19.61 6.21
N LYS A 428 -19.30 -20.84 5.81
CA LYS A 428 -18.57 -22.01 6.27
C LYS A 428 -17.27 -22.10 5.46
N ALA A 429 -16.13 -22.11 6.15
CA ALA A 429 -14.87 -22.49 5.53
C ALA A 429 -15.01 -23.96 5.07
N SER A 430 -14.96 -24.17 3.77
CA SER A 430 -14.84 -25.49 3.13
C SER A 430 -13.37 -25.90 3.06
#